data_c245f9329b6713bb08ce3fb470fefb46
#
_entry.id   c245f9329b6713bb08ce3fb470fefb46
#
_cell.length_a   1.000
_cell.length_b   1.000
_cell.length_c   1.000
_cell.angle_alpha   90.00
_cell.angle_beta   90.00
_cell.angle_gamma   90.00
#
_symmetry.space_group_name_H-M   'P 1'
#
loop_
_entity.id
_entity.type
_entity.pdbx_description
1 polymer ?
#
loop_
_entity_poly.entity_id
_entity_poly.type
_entity_poly.pdbx_seq_one_letter_code
_entity_poly.pdbx_strand_id
1 'polypeptide(L)'
;LRRAFSIFALVGFFSSLLVHLSTFFGIDPSKHVPWVWVLHLGIFVLFIPMLFVQGLKPKKDFWREIFAAMPRWGRYTIKAFFAYAIINFALFIFLSRGGVPDVRDGKYVLHNHGQVVRELSENEYEWQKAYVIRGFSGHWMVFYLVSAIVFWYRGKSAQF
;
A
#
# COMPACT_ATOMS: atom_id res chain seq x y z
N LEU A 1 -22.45 7.21 5.70
CA LEU A 1 -21.28 6.52 6.23
C LEU A 1 -20.42 5.87 5.12
N ARG A 2 -21.00 4.98 4.25
CA ARG A 2 -20.24 4.28 3.17
C ARG A 2 -19.53 5.23 2.20
N ARG A 3 -20.22 6.31 1.74
CA ARG A 3 -19.58 7.31 0.87
C ARG A 3 -18.40 8.00 1.54
N ALA A 4 -18.51 8.29 2.85
CA ALA A 4 -17.39 8.87 3.60
C ALA A 4 -16.19 7.91 3.64
N PHE A 5 -16.42 6.62 3.90
CA PHE A 5 -15.35 5.61 3.84
C PHE A 5 -14.73 5.50 2.44
N SER A 6 -15.54 5.58 1.37
CA SER A 6 -15.02 5.55 0.00
C SER A 6 -14.16 6.79 -0.30
N ILE A 7 -14.57 7.98 0.11
CA ILE A 7 -13.80 9.22 -0.05
C ILE A 7 -12.51 9.16 0.75
N PHE A 8 -12.58 8.72 2.02
CA PHE A 8 -11.40 8.56 2.86
C PHE A 8 -10.40 7.55 2.25
N ALA A 9 -10.91 6.46 1.69
CA ALA A 9 -10.09 5.49 0.98
C ALA A 9 -9.44 6.08 -0.29
N LEU A 10 -10.15 6.91 -1.05
CA LEU A 10 -9.57 7.61 -2.20
C LEU A 10 -8.47 8.59 -1.78
N VAL A 11 -8.67 9.34 -0.70
CA VAL A 11 -7.63 10.21 -0.15
C VAL A 11 -6.39 9.39 0.24
N GLY A 12 -6.59 8.27 0.96
CA GLY A 12 -5.50 7.36 1.31
C GLY A 12 -4.79 6.79 0.08
N PHE A 13 -5.52 6.44 -0.97
CA PHE A 13 -4.97 5.96 -2.24
C PHE A 13 -4.07 7.02 -2.90
N PHE A 14 -4.56 8.24 -3.08
CA PHE A 14 -3.79 9.31 -3.72
C PHE A 14 -2.59 9.73 -2.88
N SER A 15 -2.73 9.80 -1.55
CA SER A 15 -1.61 10.05 -0.65
C SER A 15 -0.55 8.95 -0.76
N SER A 16 -0.96 7.68 -0.77
CA SER A 16 -0.05 6.55 -0.97
C SER A 16 0.63 6.57 -2.34
N LEU A 17 -0.09 6.99 -3.39
CA LEU A 17 0.47 7.14 -4.74
C LEU A 17 1.54 8.24 -4.78
N LEU A 18 1.29 9.40 -4.16
CA LEU A 18 2.29 10.48 -4.09
C LEU A 18 3.54 10.04 -3.33
N VAL A 19 3.36 9.41 -2.17
CA VAL A 19 4.45 8.80 -1.40
C VAL A 19 5.21 7.78 -2.25
N HIS A 20 4.50 6.92 -2.96
CA HIS A 20 5.11 5.90 -3.81
C HIS A 20 5.93 6.51 -4.94
N LEU A 21 5.38 7.50 -5.64
CA LEU A 21 6.06 8.17 -6.74
C LEU A 21 7.33 8.91 -6.27
N SER A 22 7.32 9.55 -5.09
CA SER A 22 8.49 10.25 -4.56
C SER A 22 9.69 9.33 -4.35
N THR A 23 9.46 8.05 -4.02
CA THR A 23 10.52 7.07 -3.80
C THR A 23 11.33 6.73 -5.07
N PHE A 24 10.78 6.97 -6.27
CA PHE A 24 11.51 6.76 -7.53
C PHE A 24 12.59 7.81 -7.78
N PHE A 25 12.52 8.92 -7.05
CA PHE A 25 13.54 9.97 -7.07
C PHE A 25 14.55 9.83 -5.91
N GLY A 26 14.57 8.68 -5.22
CA GLY A 26 15.43 8.46 -4.06
C GLY A 26 15.02 9.26 -2.81
N ILE A 27 13.83 9.86 -2.82
CA ILE A 27 13.33 10.61 -1.67
C ILE A 27 12.80 9.63 -0.63
N ASP A 28 13.30 9.72 0.61
CA ASP A 28 12.68 9.09 1.77
C ASP A 28 11.55 9.97 2.31
N PRO A 29 10.27 9.63 2.08
CA PRO A 29 9.15 10.43 2.56
C PRO A 29 9.12 10.55 4.08
N SER A 30 9.67 9.60 4.83
CA SER A 30 9.66 9.63 6.30
C SER A 30 10.49 10.76 6.89
N LYS A 31 11.45 11.31 6.15
CA LYS A 31 12.22 12.49 6.55
C LYS A 31 11.38 13.76 6.56
N HIS A 32 10.50 13.91 5.58
CA HIS A 32 9.67 15.11 5.40
C HIS A 32 8.31 14.98 6.10
N VAL A 33 7.81 13.76 6.20
CA VAL A 33 6.52 13.41 6.80
C VAL A 33 6.75 12.24 7.78
N PRO A 34 7.22 12.52 9.02
CA PRO A 34 7.56 11.47 9.99
C PRO A 34 6.40 10.50 10.29
N TRP A 35 5.17 10.98 10.13
CA TRP A 35 3.95 10.21 10.34
C TRP A 35 3.43 9.53 9.05
N VAL A 36 4.24 9.40 7.99
CA VAL A 36 3.84 8.73 6.73
C VAL A 36 3.30 7.31 6.95
N TRP A 37 3.75 6.64 8.01
CA TRP A 37 3.31 5.30 8.40
C TRP A 37 1.85 5.25 8.90
N VAL A 38 1.22 6.40 9.16
CA VAL A 38 -0.22 6.48 9.42
C VAL A 38 -1.03 5.96 8.21
N LEU A 39 -0.49 6.06 6.99
CA LEU A 39 -1.10 5.45 5.81
C LEU A 39 -1.16 3.91 5.94
N HIS A 40 -0.18 3.28 6.54
CA HIS A 40 -0.23 1.84 6.81
C HIS A 40 -1.30 1.49 7.85
N LEU A 41 -1.39 2.25 8.93
CA LEU A 41 -2.41 2.06 9.97
C LEU A 41 -3.82 2.36 9.44
N GLY A 42 -3.96 3.36 8.58
CA GLY A 42 -5.22 3.74 7.94
C GLY A 42 -5.85 2.62 7.09
N ILE A 43 -5.03 1.67 6.59
CA ILE A 43 -5.55 0.48 5.92
C ILE A 43 -6.47 -0.32 6.85
N PHE A 44 -6.07 -0.54 8.09
CA PHE A 44 -6.86 -1.32 9.04
C PHE A 44 -8.18 -0.63 9.41
N VAL A 45 -8.18 0.71 9.49
CA VAL A 45 -9.38 1.51 9.72
C VAL A 45 -10.42 1.31 8.62
N LEU A 46 -9.99 1.04 7.40
CA LEU A 46 -10.87 0.80 6.25
C LEU A 46 -11.13 -0.68 6.01
N PHE A 47 -10.09 -1.50 6.10
CA PHE A 47 -10.18 -2.92 5.75
C PHE A 47 -11.00 -3.72 6.75
N ILE A 48 -10.88 -3.42 8.05
CA ILE A 48 -11.68 -4.09 9.09
C ILE A 48 -13.18 -3.84 8.87
N PRO A 49 -13.69 -2.60 8.73
CA PRO A 49 -15.09 -2.37 8.39
C PRO A 49 -15.51 -3.01 7.06
N MET A 50 -14.62 -3.07 6.07
CA MET A 50 -14.89 -3.73 4.80
C MET A 50 -15.18 -5.23 4.98
N LEU A 51 -14.46 -5.92 5.87
CA LEU A 51 -14.73 -7.32 6.18
C LEU A 51 -16.12 -7.50 6.80
N PHE A 52 -16.55 -6.60 7.67
CA PHE A 52 -17.91 -6.63 8.24
C PHE A 52 -18.98 -6.32 7.18
N VAL A 53 -18.68 -5.48 6.20
CA VAL A 53 -19.59 -5.22 5.07
C VAL A 53 -19.83 -6.46 4.20
N GLN A 54 -18.86 -7.36 4.11
CA GLN A 54 -19.03 -8.65 3.46
C GLN A 54 -20.15 -9.48 4.11
N GLY A 55 -20.26 -9.42 5.45
CA GLY A 55 -21.22 -10.17 6.23
C GLY A 55 -21.01 -11.69 6.10
N LEU A 56 -22.12 -12.46 6.21
CA LEU A 56 -22.11 -13.91 6.13
C LEU A 56 -22.16 -14.46 4.69
N LYS A 57 -22.14 -13.57 3.68
CA LYS A 57 -22.15 -14.02 2.28
C LYS A 57 -20.87 -14.76 1.92
N PRO A 58 -20.94 -15.83 1.10
CA PRO A 58 -19.75 -16.47 0.55
C PRO A 58 -18.87 -15.45 -0.18
N LYS A 59 -17.56 -15.51 0.04
CA LYS A 59 -16.59 -14.56 -0.57
C LYS A 59 -16.74 -14.46 -2.09
N LYS A 60 -17.00 -15.59 -2.75
CA LYS A 60 -17.21 -15.66 -4.21
C LYS A 60 -18.39 -14.81 -4.67
N ASP A 61 -19.53 -14.87 -3.98
CA ASP A 61 -20.73 -14.14 -4.35
C ASP A 61 -20.58 -12.65 -4.07
N PHE A 62 -19.95 -12.30 -2.94
CA PHE A 62 -19.60 -10.92 -2.62
C PHE A 62 -18.79 -10.25 -3.73
N TRP A 63 -17.69 -10.87 -4.15
CA TRP A 63 -16.84 -10.31 -5.19
C TRP A 63 -17.53 -10.30 -6.57
N ARG A 64 -18.33 -11.33 -6.88
CA ARG A 64 -19.12 -11.36 -8.10
C ARG A 64 -20.09 -10.18 -8.20
N GLU A 65 -20.80 -9.85 -7.11
CA GLU A 65 -21.69 -8.69 -7.04
C GLU A 65 -20.93 -7.37 -7.25
N ILE A 66 -19.80 -7.19 -6.57
CA ILE A 66 -18.97 -5.98 -6.71
C ILE A 66 -18.45 -5.83 -8.15
N PHE A 67 -17.92 -6.91 -8.74
CA PHE A 67 -17.42 -6.87 -10.11
C PHE A 67 -18.51 -6.70 -11.14
N ALA A 68 -19.73 -7.23 -10.91
CA ALA A 68 -20.87 -7.02 -11.80
C ALA A 68 -21.31 -5.55 -11.83
N ALA A 69 -21.33 -4.89 -10.67
CA ALA A 69 -21.70 -3.48 -10.54
C ALA A 69 -20.63 -2.51 -11.08
N MET A 70 -19.41 -2.99 -11.31
CA MET A 70 -18.27 -2.16 -11.70
C MET A 70 -18.10 -2.08 -13.23
N PRO A 71 -17.79 -0.90 -13.79
CA PRO A 71 -17.47 -0.78 -15.21
C PRO A 71 -16.22 -1.58 -15.57
N ARG A 72 -16.09 -1.95 -16.86
CA ARG A 72 -14.96 -2.76 -17.34
C ARG A 72 -13.60 -2.16 -16.98
N TRP A 73 -13.43 -0.85 -17.16
CA TRP A 73 -12.18 -0.15 -16.84
C TRP A 73 -11.81 -0.30 -15.36
N GLY A 74 -12.76 -0.19 -14.42
CA GLY A 74 -12.49 -0.33 -12.99
C GLY A 74 -11.97 -1.73 -12.62
N ARG A 75 -12.50 -2.78 -13.28
CA ARG A 75 -12.01 -4.16 -13.11
C ARG A 75 -10.57 -4.32 -13.60
N TYR A 76 -10.21 -3.71 -14.72
CA TYR A 76 -8.84 -3.73 -15.23
C TYR A 76 -7.90 -2.93 -14.33
N THR A 77 -8.34 -1.77 -13.83
CA THR A 77 -7.56 -0.95 -12.90
C THR A 77 -7.18 -1.73 -11.64
N ILE A 78 -8.14 -2.41 -10.98
CA ILE A 78 -7.83 -3.24 -9.81
C ILE A 78 -6.80 -4.32 -10.15
N LYS A 79 -7.01 -5.05 -11.24
CA LYS A 79 -6.10 -6.11 -11.65
C LYS A 79 -4.69 -5.58 -11.92
N ALA A 80 -4.59 -4.42 -12.59
CA ALA A 80 -3.31 -3.78 -12.88
C ALA A 80 -2.59 -3.36 -11.59
N PHE A 81 -3.28 -2.70 -10.65
CA PHE A 81 -2.67 -2.32 -9.37
C PHE A 81 -2.28 -3.53 -8.53
N PHE A 82 -3.08 -4.60 -8.55
CA PHE A 82 -2.75 -5.83 -7.84
C PHE A 82 -1.50 -6.51 -8.43
N ALA A 83 -1.43 -6.65 -9.75
CA ALA A 83 -0.25 -7.19 -10.44
C ALA A 83 0.99 -6.31 -10.17
N TYR A 84 0.82 -4.99 -10.24
CA TYR A 84 1.87 -4.03 -9.90
C TYR A 84 2.38 -4.22 -8.48
N ALA A 85 1.50 -4.36 -7.48
CA ALA A 85 1.91 -4.54 -6.10
C ALA A 85 2.72 -5.82 -5.88
N ILE A 86 2.37 -6.92 -6.57
CA ILE A 86 3.14 -8.18 -6.53
C ILE A 86 4.53 -7.94 -7.11
N ILE A 87 4.63 -7.31 -8.28
CA ILE A 87 5.92 -7.02 -8.94
C ILE A 87 6.76 -6.08 -8.05
N ASN A 88 6.14 -5.01 -7.53
CA ASN A 88 6.81 -4.06 -6.65
C ASN A 88 7.35 -4.73 -5.38
N PHE A 89 6.59 -5.65 -4.80
CA PHE A 89 7.04 -6.40 -3.61
C PHE A 89 8.19 -7.36 -3.93
N ALA A 90 8.13 -8.06 -5.05
CA ALA A 90 9.24 -8.90 -5.50
C ALA A 90 10.52 -8.07 -5.73
N LEU A 91 10.38 -6.90 -6.38
CA LEU A 91 11.48 -5.96 -6.55
C LEU A 91 12.00 -5.43 -5.21
N PHE A 92 11.13 -5.12 -4.24
CA PHE A 92 11.53 -4.71 -2.90
C PHE A 92 12.39 -5.78 -2.22
N ILE A 93 11.97 -7.06 -2.24
CA ILE A 93 12.75 -8.16 -1.67
C ILE A 93 14.12 -8.26 -2.36
N PHE A 94 14.16 -8.15 -3.67
CA PHE A 94 15.41 -8.23 -4.44
C PHE A 94 16.34 -7.04 -4.17
N LEU A 95 15.79 -5.81 -4.15
CA LEU A 95 16.57 -4.57 -3.98
C LEU A 95 16.99 -4.32 -2.53
N SER A 96 16.26 -4.84 -1.54
CA SER A 96 16.63 -4.73 -0.12
C SER A 96 17.89 -5.52 0.23
N ARG A 97 18.34 -6.38 -0.69
CA ARG A 97 19.56 -7.21 -0.53
C ARG A 97 19.64 -7.95 0.81
N GLY A 98 18.48 -8.36 1.31
CA GLY A 98 18.36 -9.13 2.54
C GLY A 98 18.54 -8.33 3.84
N GLY A 99 18.39 -7.01 3.81
CA GLY A 99 18.53 -6.20 5.02
C GLY A 99 17.67 -4.94 5.03
N VAL A 100 17.67 -4.26 6.17
CA VAL A 100 16.99 -2.99 6.40
C VAL A 100 18.05 -1.94 6.73
N PRO A 101 17.96 -0.72 6.17
CA PRO A 101 18.89 0.36 6.48
C PRO A 101 18.69 0.85 7.91
N ASP A 102 19.78 0.97 8.65
CA ASP A 102 19.82 1.40 10.05
C ASP A 102 21.04 2.30 10.31
N VAL A 103 21.07 2.99 11.45
CA VAL A 103 22.23 3.76 11.93
C VAL A 103 22.70 3.10 13.22
N ARG A 104 23.96 2.62 13.22
CA ARG A 104 24.60 2.01 14.39
C ARG A 104 25.97 2.62 14.62
N ASP A 105 26.22 3.02 15.83
CA ASP A 105 27.50 3.63 16.23
C ASP A 105 27.92 4.80 15.31
N GLY A 106 26.93 5.59 14.86
CA GLY A 106 27.15 6.73 13.96
C GLY A 106 27.42 6.37 12.49
N LYS A 107 27.33 5.09 12.11
CA LYS A 107 27.52 4.61 10.75
C LYS A 107 26.21 4.16 10.11
N TYR A 108 26.06 4.43 8.83
CA TYR A 108 24.98 3.86 8.03
C TYR A 108 25.27 2.39 7.71
N VAL A 109 24.34 1.51 8.02
CA VAL A 109 24.52 0.07 7.84
C VAL A 109 23.28 -0.59 7.22
N LEU A 110 23.50 -1.66 6.50
CA LEU A 110 22.45 -2.62 6.15
C LEU A 110 22.43 -3.70 7.23
N HIS A 111 21.29 -3.86 7.87
CA HIS A 111 21.13 -4.74 9.02
C HIS A 111 20.13 -5.85 8.72
N ASN A 112 20.42 -7.09 9.13
CA ASN A 112 19.52 -8.25 8.99
C ASN A 112 19.60 -9.12 10.24
N HIS A 113 18.46 -9.40 10.87
CA HIS A 113 18.35 -10.28 12.06
C HIS A 113 19.38 -10.02 13.18
N GLY A 114 19.63 -8.75 13.51
CA GLY A 114 20.58 -8.39 14.56
C GLY A 114 22.03 -8.21 14.08
N GLN A 115 22.36 -8.63 12.86
CA GLN A 115 23.72 -8.55 12.32
C GLN A 115 23.86 -7.45 11.27
N VAL A 116 25.00 -6.76 11.31
CA VAL A 116 25.38 -5.82 10.25
C VAL A 116 25.86 -6.62 9.04
N VAL A 117 25.14 -6.48 7.92
CA VAL A 117 25.49 -7.15 6.65
C VAL A 117 26.63 -6.41 5.97
N ARG A 118 26.55 -5.07 5.90
CA ARG A 118 27.59 -4.18 5.38
C ARG A 118 27.37 -2.72 5.81
N GLU A 119 28.43 -1.93 5.73
CA GLU A 119 28.32 -0.48 5.81
C GLU A 119 27.74 0.08 4.49
N LEU A 120 27.03 1.19 4.60
CA LEU A 120 26.45 1.94 3.50
C LEU A 120 27.09 3.33 3.43
N SER A 121 27.23 3.88 2.23
CA SER A 121 27.38 5.31 2.08
C SER A 121 26.07 6.02 2.42
N GLU A 122 26.12 7.32 2.70
CA GLU A 122 24.93 8.12 2.98
C GLU A 122 23.91 8.03 1.83
N ASN A 123 24.36 8.14 0.60
CA ASN A 123 23.51 8.05 -0.58
C ASN A 123 22.85 6.65 -0.71
N GLU A 124 23.60 5.57 -0.46
CA GLU A 124 23.03 4.21 -0.45
C GLU A 124 21.99 4.05 0.66
N TYR A 125 22.24 4.61 1.83
CA TYR A 125 21.29 4.58 2.95
C TYR A 125 19.98 5.26 2.58
N GLU A 126 20.03 6.46 1.97
CA GLU A 126 18.86 7.18 1.51
C GLU A 126 18.04 6.38 0.49
N TRP A 127 18.71 5.81 -0.51
CA TRP A 127 18.06 4.96 -1.49
C TRP A 127 17.42 3.71 -0.88
N GLN A 128 18.10 3.09 0.09
CA GLN A 128 17.56 1.93 0.80
C GLN A 128 16.31 2.30 1.63
N LYS A 129 16.32 3.47 2.28
CA LYS A 129 15.13 4.00 2.99
C LYS A 129 13.97 4.22 2.03
N ALA A 130 14.21 4.84 0.88
CA ALA A 130 13.20 5.02 -0.15
C ALA A 130 12.66 3.67 -0.66
N TYR A 131 13.51 2.65 -0.84
CA TYR A 131 13.08 1.30 -1.25
C TYR A 131 12.17 0.63 -0.22
N VAL A 132 12.45 0.77 1.06
CA VAL A 132 11.57 0.25 2.12
C VAL A 132 10.17 0.86 1.99
N ILE A 133 10.07 2.18 1.91
CA ILE A 133 8.77 2.85 1.77
C ILE A 133 8.09 2.49 0.45
N ARG A 134 8.83 2.36 -0.65
CA ARG A 134 8.29 1.92 -1.93
C ARG A 134 7.68 0.53 -1.85
N GLY A 135 8.34 -0.41 -1.17
CA GLY A 135 7.82 -1.76 -0.94
C GLY A 135 6.45 -1.73 -0.27
N PHE A 136 6.31 -0.95 0.79
CA PHE A 136 5.06 -0.85 1.54
C PHE A 136 3.99 -0.02 0.83
N SER A 137 4.33 1.13 0.25
CA SER A 137 3.37 2.02 -0.39
C SER A 137 2.67 1.39 -1.60
N GLY A 138 3.30 0.46 -2.29
CA GLY A 138 2.66 -0.34 -3.33
C GLY A 138 1.47 -1.15 -2.82
N HIS A 139 1.57 -1.74 -1.62
CA HIS A 139 0.48 -2.44 -0.96
C HIS A 139 -0.59 -1.46 -0.44
N TRP A 140 -0.17 -0.32 0.13
CA TRP A 140 -1.12 0.68 0.61
C TRP A 140 -2.08 1.11 -0.50
N MET A 141 -1.55 1.40 -1.69
CA MET A 141 -2.37 1.76 -2.85
C MET A 141 -3.45 0.72 -3.16
N VAL A 142 -3.11 -0.58 -3.17
CA VAL A 142 -4.06 -1.65 -3.45
C VAL A 142 -5.14 -1.73 -2.39
N PHE A 143 -4.77 -1.72 -1.11
CA PHE A 143 -5.75 -1.82 -0.02
C PHE A 143 -6.71 -0.64 -0.01
N TYR A 144 -6.21 0.58 -0.18
CA TYR A 144 -7.05 1.78 -0.28
C TYR A 144 -7.95 1.75 -1.51
N LEU A 145 -7.44 1.35 -2.68
CA LEU A 145 -8.22 1.25 -3.92
C LEU A 145 -9.35 0.23 -3.79
N VAL A 146 -9.06 -0.96 -3.27
CA VAL A 146 -10.05 -2.02 -3.06
C VAL A 146 -11.11 -1.55 -2.07
N SER A 147 -10.71 -0.93 -0.97
CA SER A 147 -11.66 -0.38 0.02
C SER A 147 -12.55 0.69 -0.60
N ALA A 148 -11.99 1.63 -1.36
CA ALA A 148 -12.75 2.68 -2.04
C ALA A 148 -13.82 2.08 -2.95
N ILE A 149 -13.46 1.08 -3.73
CA ILE A 149 -14.34 0.42 -4.70
C ILE A 149 -15.44 -0.36 -3.99
N VAL A 150 -15.09 -1.14 -2.98
CA VAL A 150 -16.09 -1.91 -2.22
C VAL A 150 -17.12 -0.99 -1.59
N PHE A 151 -16.69 0.07 -0.89
CA PHE A 151 -17.63 1.00 -0.27
C PHE A 151 -18.48 1.77 -1.28
N TRP A 152 -17.94 2.04 -2.48
CA TRP A 152 -18.65 2.74 -3.54
C TRP A 152 -19.72 1.88 -4.22
N TYR A 153 -19.34 0.65 -4.64
CA TYR A 153 -20.23 -0.18 -5.46
C TYR A 153 -21.21 -1.04 -4.66
N ARG A 154 -20.89 -1.38 -3.42
CA ARG A 154 -21.83 -2.14 -2.58
C ARG A 154 -23.17 -1.42 -2.34
N GLY A 155 -23.17 -0.10 -2.37
CA GLY A 155 -24.43 0.67 -2.25
C GLY A 155 -25.32 0.60 -3.48
N LYS A 156 -24.77 0.22 -4.63
CA LYS A 156 -25.49 0.14 -5.91
C LYS A 156 -26.05 -1.25 -6.19
N SER A 157 -25.40 -2.32 -5.70
CA SER A 157 -25.88 -3.70 -5.87
C SER A 157 -27.09 -4.08 -5.01
N ALA A 158 -27.48 -3.23 -4.06
CA ALA A 158 -28.67 -3.43 -3.24
C ALA A 158 -29.96 -2.81 -3.84
N GLN A 159 -29.88 -2.24 -5.04
CA GLN A 159 -31.00 -1.57 -5.72
C GLN A 159 -31.56 -2.36 -6.92
N PHE A 160 -31.13 -3.63 -7.10
CA PHE A 160 -31.64 -4.50 -8.16
C PHE A 160 -32.25 -5.77 -7.56
#